data_2cbc9d26bbaba4591c20eda560d9c3f8
#
_entry.id   2cbc9d26bbaba4591c20eda560d9c3f8
#
_cell.length_a   1.000
_cell.length_b   1.000
_cell.length_c   1.000
_cell.angle_alpha   90.00
_cell.angle_beta   90.00
_cell.angle_gamma   90.00
#
_symmetry.space_group_name_H-M   'P 1'
#
loop_
_entity.id
_entity.type
_entity.pdbx_description
1 polymer ?
#
loop_
_entity_poly.entity_id
_entity_poly.type
_entity_poly.pdbx_seq_one_letter_code
_entity_poly.pdbx_strand_id
1 'polypeptide(L)'
;MVRVVLYIFLLVTASVSAQIDETIKVKAAIDTFFEGFHKQDSLIINQVVSKDIIMQSIGKDKEGNAKIRNKNFANFLKSIVSIPKDNKFEEKLLDYVIKVDGNMANVWTPYEFWFNGEFSHCGVNSFQLFNDNGQWKIIYLIDTRRKSGCQD
;
A
#
# COMPACT_ATOMS: atom_id res chain seq x y z
N MET A 1 -42.64 -6.49 -20.76
CA MET A 1 -41.27 -7.04 -20.76
C MET A 1 -40.18 -5.94 -20.87
N VAL A 2 -40.34 -4.91 -21.68
CA VAL A 2 -39.31 -3.83 -21.86
C VAL A 2 -38.98 -3.04 -20.57
N ARG A 3 -39.97 -2.77 -19.71
CA ARG A 3 -39.77 -1.99 -18.46
C ARG A 3 -38.90 -2.72 -17.40
N VAL A 4 -38.98 -4.05 -17.31
CA VAL A 4 -38.20 -4.84 -16.34
C VAL A 4 -36.73 -4.91 -16.75
N VAL A 5 -36.43 -4.99 -18.05
CA VAL A 5 -35.05 -5.00 -18.57
C VAL A 5 -34.35 -3.67 -18.32
N LEU A 6 -35.06 -2.53 -18.40
CA LEU A 6 -34.50 -1.20 -18.13
C LEU A 6 -34.08 -1.03 -16.66
N TYR A 7 -34.86 -1.56 -15.71
CA TYR A 7 -34.52 -1.50 -14.26
C TYR A 7 -33.31 -2.36 -13.92
N ILE A 8 -33.14 -3.52 -14.55
CA ILE A 8 -31.96 -4.39 -14.32
C ILE A 8 -30.69 -3.72 -14.82
N PHE A 9 -30.76 -3.03 -15.99
CA PHE A 9 -29.60 -2.31 -16.54
C PHE A 9 -29.19 -1.11 -15.69
N LEU A 10 -30.12 -0.38 -15.09
CA LEU A 10 -29.85 0.73 -14.15
C LEU A 10 -29.18 0.26 -12.86
N LEU A 11 -29.57 -0.89 -12.31
CA LEU A 11 -28.99 -1.44 -11.09
C LEU A 11 -27.54 -1.92 -11.28
N VAL A 12 -27.21 -2.46 -12.43
CA VAL A 12 -25.85 -2.91 -12.77
C VAL A 12 -24.89 -1.72 -12.93
N THR A 13 -25.32 -0.62 -13.55
CA THR A 13 -24.49 0.58 -13.72
C THR A 13 -24.19 1.28 -12.41
N ALA A 14 -25.13 1.33 -11.47
CA ALA A 14 -24.91 1.92 -10.15
C ALA A 14 -23.89 1.14 -9.32
N SER A 15 -23.90 -0.19 -9.37
CA SER A 15 -22.95 -1.03 -8.66
C SER A 15 -21.52 -0.89 -9.18
N VAL A 16 -21.33 -0.80 -10.50
CA VAL A 16 -20.01 -0.60 -11.12
C VAL A 16 -19.43 0.77 -10.75
N SER A 17 -20.23 1.82 -10.78
CA SER A 17 -19.79 3.17 -10.41
C SER A 17 -19.35 3.27 -8.94
N ALA A 18 -20.08 2.63 -8.02
CA ALA A 18 -19.73 2.60 -6.59
C ALA A 18 -18.39 1.87 -6.35
N GLN A 19 -18.13 0.77 -7.05
CA GLN A 19 -16.91 0.00 -6.90
C GLN A 19 -15.68 0.75 -7.47
N ILE A 20 -15.83 1.51 -8.55
CA ILE A 20 -14.78 2.36 -9.10
C ILE A 20 -14.42 3.47 -8.10
N ASP A 21 -15.42 4.09 -7.45
CA ASP A 21 -15.20 5.14 -6.44
C ASP A 21 -14.41 4.60 -5.23
N GLU A 22 -14.73 3.43 -4.72
CA GLU A 22 -14.01 2.82 -3.60
C GLU A 22 -12.55 2.43 -3.98
N THR A 23 -12.33 1.96 -5.20
CA THR A 23 -10.97 1.68 -5.71
C THR A 23 -10.09 2.95 -5.73
N ILE A 24 -10.64 4.09 -6.14
CA ILE A 24 -9.96 5.38 -6.13
C ILE A 24 -9.60 5.80 -4.69
N LYS A 25 -10.52 5.65 -3.75
CA LYS A 25 -10.29 5.98 -2.33
C LYS A 25 -9.21 5.08 -1.70
N VAL A 26 -9.24 3.78 -2.00
CA VAL A 26 -8.21 2.83 -1.56
C VAL A 26 -6.84 3.24 -2.10
N LYS A 27 -6.75 3.56 -3.41
CA LYS A 27 -5.50 4.04 -4.01
C LYS A 27 -5.02 5.31 -3.33
N ALA A 28 -5.90 6.27 -3.08
CA ALA A 28 -5.56 7.52 -2.41
C ALA A 28 -4.99 7.30 -1.00
N ALA A 29 -5.47 6.30 -0.25
CA ALA A 29 -4.89 5.95 1.05
C ALA A 29 -3.44 5.43 0.92
N ILE A 30 -3.15 4.61 -0.09
CA ILE A 30 -1.78 4.15 -0.37
C ILE A 30 -0.89 5.31 -0.82
N ASP A 31 -1.37 6.17 -1.71
CA ASP A 31 -0.63 7.35 -2.18
C ASP A 31 -0.28 8.28 -1.00
N THR A 32 -1.23 8.51 -0.07
CA THR A 32 -1.02 9.30 1.15
C THR A 32 0.03 8.66 2.07
N PHE A 33 0.02 7.33 2.22
CA PHE A 33 1.06 6.63 2.98
C PHE A 33 2.44 6.91 2.41
N PHE A 34 2.63 6.78 1.09
CA PHE A 34 3.92 7.01 0.45
C PHE A 34 4.28 8.50 0.37
N GLU A 35 3.32 9.40 0.27
CA GLU A 35 3.57 10.83 0.43
C GLU A 35 4.22 11.13 1.79
N GLY A 36 3.63 10.63 2.88
CA GLY A 36 4.19 10.80 4.22
C GLY A 36 5.54 10.10 4.37
N PHE A 37 5.71 8.92 3.77
CA PHE A 37 6.97 8.18 3.76
C PHE A 37 8.09 9.00 3.09
N HIS A 38 7.88 9.51 1.89
CA HIS A 38 8.89 10.30 1.16
C HIS A 38 9.15 11.66 1.80
N LYS A 39 8.14 12.29 2.40
CA LYS A 39 8.29 13.55 3.16
C LYS A 39 8.89 13.34 4.55
N GLN A 40 9.08 12.10 5.00
CA GLN A 40 9.48 11.78 6.36
C GLN A 40 8.52 12.37 7.41
N ASP A 41 7.23 12.37 7.09
CA ASP A 41 6.17 12.94 7.91
C ASP A 41 5.28 11.86 8.51
N SER A 42 5.52 11.55 9.79
CA SER A 42 4.74 10.55 10.51
C SER A 42 3.27 10.95 10.71
N LEU A 43 2.93 12.23 10.68
CA LEU A 43 1.55 12.69 10.83
C LEU A 43 0.73 12.35 9.59
N ILE A 44 1.29 12.52 8.40
CA ILE A 44 0.64 12.13 7.13
C ILE A 44 0.43 10.60 7.11
N ILE A 45 1.47 9.82 7.44
CA ILE A 45 1.35 8.35 7.48
C ILE A 45 0.24 7.91 8.43
N ASN A 46 0.17 8.49 9.63
CA ASN A 46 -0.84 8.14 10.64
C ASN A 46 -2.28 8.46 10.23
N GLN A 47 -2.50 9.31 9.23
CA GLN A 47 -3.86 9.60 8.73
C GLN A 47 -4.50 8.38 8.07
N VAL A 48 -3.72 7.50 7.47
CA VAL A 48 -4.20 6.38 6.66
C VAL A 48 -3.83 5.01 7.21
N VAL A 49 -3.23 4.97 8.39
CA VAL A 49 -2.81 3.71 9.05
C VAL A 49 -3.64 3.49 10.31
N SER A 50 -4.06 2.24 10.54
CA SER A 50 -4.68 1.84 11.80
C SER A 50 -3.63 1.84 12.92
N LYS A 51 -4.04 2.22 14.13
CA LYS A 51 -3.17 2.16 15.31
C LYS A 51 -2.66 0.74 15.63
N ASP A 52 -3.40 -0.28 15.23
CA ASP A 52 -3.10 -1.69 15.47
C ASP A 52 -2.52 -2.39 14.21
N ILE A 53 -1.89 -1.63 13.30
CA ILE A 53 -1.31 -2.17 12.08
C ILE A 53 -0.29 -3.27 12.36
N ILE A 54 -0.36 -4.34 11.58
CA ILE A 54 0.67 -5.39 11.52
C ILE A 54 1.57 -5.10 10.32
N MET A 55 2.88 -5.03 10.57
CA MET A 55 3.89 -4.86 9.53
C MET A 55 4.87 -6.02 9.51
N GLN A 56 5.11 -6.55 8.33
CA GLN A 56 6.04 -7.65 8.11
C GLN A 56 6.91 -7.41 6.87
N SER A 57 8.04 -8.09 6.81
CA SER A 57 8.92 -8.11 5.64
C SER A 57 9.45 -9.51 5.40
N ILE A 58 9.38 -9.97 4.16
CA ILE A 58 9.97 -11.24 3.74
C ILE A 58 11.34 -10.94 3.13
N GLY A 59 12.36 -11.57 3.66
CA GLY A 59 13.73 -11.45 3.16
C GLY A 59 14.49 -12.76 3.38
N LYS A 60 15.80 -12.71 3.21
CA LYS A 60 16.68 -13.84 3.50
C LYS A 60 17.41 -13.65 4.83
N ASP A 61 17.69 -14.74 5.55
CA ASP A 61 18.62 -14.76 6.67
C ASP A 61 20.07 -14.79 6.18
N LYS A 62 21.01 -14.94 7.11
CA LYS A 62 22.46 -14.99 6.79
C LYS A 62 22.82 -16.26 6.03
N GLU A 63 22.07 -17.32 6.19
CA GLU A 63 22.22 -18.63 5.55
C GLU A 63 21.53 -18.67 4.17
N GLY A 64 20.78 -17.61 3.79
CA GLY A 64 20.07 -17.51 2.52
C GLY A 64 18.64 -18.05 2.52
N ASN A 65 18.14 -18.54 3.67
CA ASN A 65 16.79 -19.06 3.80
C ASN A 65 15.75 -17.94 3.87
N ALA A 66 14.56 -18.16 3.32
CA ALA A 66 13.46 -17.19 3.44
C ALA A 66 13.04 -17.02 4.92
N LYS A 67 12.87 -15.79 5.33
CA LYS A 67 12.49 -15.43 6.70
C LYS A 67 11.53 -14.27 6.75
N ILE A 68 10.47 -14.41 7.54
CA ILE A 68 9.55 -13.32 7.88
C ILE A 68 10.12 -12.56 9.08
N ARG A 69 10.10 -11.24 8.99
CA ARG A 69 10.49 -10.32 10.07
C ARG A 69 9.30 -9.43 10.42
N ASN A 70 8.89 -9.46 11.68
CA ASN A 70 7.90 -8.51 12.19
C ASN A 70 8.55 -7.12 12.36
N LYS A 71 7.83 -6.09 11.99
CA LYS A 71 8.23 -4.69 12.13
C LYS A 71 7.32 -4.00 13.13
N ASN A 72 7.89 -3.35 14.11
CA ASN A 72 7.13 -2.48 15.00
C ASN A 72 6.86 -1.15 14.29
N PHE A 73 5.60 -0.75 14.16
CA PHE A 73 5.21 0.45 13.42
C PHE A 73 5.78 1.73 14.02
N ALA A 74 5.79 1.88 15.35
CA ALA A 74 6.37 3.05 15.99
C ALA A 74 7.89 3.18 15.73
N ASN A 75 8.60 2.05 15.70
CA ASN A 75 10.02 2.03 15.36
C ASN A 75 10.24 2.33 13.86
N PHE A 76 9.34 1.87 12.98
CA PHE A 76 9.36 2.23 11.56
C PHE A 76 9.21 3.74 11.38
N LEU A 77 8.21 4.37 12.01
CA LEU A 77 8.02 5.82 11.95
C LEU A 77 9.25 6.58 12.46
N LYS A 78 9.81 6.17 13.60
CA LYS A 78 11.05 6.78 14.14
C LYS A 78 12.20 6.67 13.15
N SER A 79 12.38 5.51 12.49
CA SER A 79 13.45 5.30 11.53
C SER A 79 13.31 6.22 10.31
N ILE A 80 12.08 6.41 9.80
CA ILE A 80 11.81 7.28 8.66
C ILE A 80 12.08 8.76 9.01
N VAL A 81 11.56 9.22 10.14
CA VAL A 81 11.74 10.62 10.58
C VAL A 81 13.21 10.94 10.92
N SER A 82 14.00 9.94 11.35
CA SER A 82 15.41 10.13 11.71
C SER A 82 16.38 10.10 10.53
N ILE A 83 15.92 9.80 9.31
CA ILE A 83 16.78 9.86 8.13
C ILE A 83 17.22 11.32 7.90
N PRO A 84 18.53 11.60 7.74
CA PRO A 84 19.02 12.95 7.47
C PRO A 84 18.34 13.56 6.24
N LYS A 85 17.99 14.84 6.31
CA LYS A 85 17.20 15.53 5.26
C LYS A 85 17.93 15.71 3.93
N ASP A 86 19.24 15.60 3.91
CA ASP A 86 20.09 15.60 2.73
C ASP A 86 20.11 14.23 2.01
N ASN A 87 19.71 13.15 2.69
CA ASN A 87 19.49 11.86 2.05
C ASN A 87 18.14 11.86 1.33
N LYS A 88 18.18 11.50 0.05
CA LYS A 88 16.98 11.30 -0.79
C LYS A 88 16.68 9.84 -0.93
N PHE A 89 15.48 9.44 -0.63
CA PHE A 89 15.01 8.09 -0.92
C PHE A 89 13.61 8.15 -1.55
N GLU A 90 13.36 7.19 -2.41
CA GLU A 90 12.10 7.10 -3.13
C GLU A 90 11.73 5.63 -3.31
N GLU A 91 10.51 5.29 -2.96
CA GLU A 91 9.89 4.03 -3.34
C GLU A 91 8.91 4.31 -4.47
N LYS A 92 9.33 3.96 -5.69
CA LYS A 92 8.52 4.13 -6.90
C LYS A 92 7.56 2.97 -7.02
N LEU A 93 6.28 3.23 -6.89
CA LEU A 93 5.24 2.24 -7.13
C LEU A 93 5.01 2.11 -8.63
N LEU A 94 5.14 0.90 -9.15
CA LEU A 94 5.11 0.63 -10.59
C LEU A 94 3.70 0.35 -11.10
N ASP A 95 2.87 -0.28 -10.26
CA ASP A 95 1.48 -0.66 -10.61
C ASP A 95 0.64 -0.81 -9.34
N TYR A 96 -0.68 -0.85 -9.51
CA TYR A 96 -1.67 -1.09 -8.45
C TYR A 96 -2.70 -2.12 -8.89
N VAL A 97 -2.65 -3.31 -8.29
CA VAL A 97 -3.73 -4.28 -8.38
C VAL A 97 -4.59 -4.14 -7.13
N ILE A 98 -5.76 -3.53 -7.26
CA ILE A 98 -6.68 -3.25 -6.15
C ILE A 98 -7.90 -4.14 -6.27
N LYS A 99 -8.28 -4.79 -5.16
CA LYS A 99 -9.53 -5.55 -5.01
C LYS A 99 -10.27 -5.04 -3.80
N VAL A 100 -11.56 -4.76 -3.96
CA VAL A 100 -12.45 -4.27 -2.89
C VAL A 100 -13.60 -5.24 -2.73
N ASP A 101 -13.90 -5.59 -1.49
CA ASP A 101 -15.08 -6.37 -1.08
C ASP A 101 -15.69 -5.74 0.18
N GLY A 102 -16.77 -4.97 0.02
CA GLY A 102 -17.41 -4.25 1.10
C GLY A 102 -16.44 -3.32 1.84
N ASN A 103 -16.23 -3.60 3.11
CA ASN A 103 -15.35 -2.80 3.98
C ASN A 103 -13.89 -3.29 4.00
N MET A 104 -13.51 -4.21 3.13
CA MET A 104 -12.15 -4.74 3.00
C MET A 104 -11.57 -4.43 1.63
N ALA A 105 -10.29 -4.06 1.59
CA ALA A 105 -9.54 -3.96 0.34
C ALA A 105 -8.17 -4.63 0.44
N ASN A 106 -7.70 -5.14 -0.69
CA ASN A 106 -6.33 -5.61 -0.88
C ASN A 106 -5.66 -4.80 -1.99
N VAL A 107 -4.41 -4.40 -1.76
CA VAL A 107 -3.58 -3.73 -2.76
C VAL A 107 -2.26 -4.47 -2.90
N TRP A 108 -1.95 -4.88 -4.11
CA TRP A 108 -0.67 -5.44 -4.51
C TRP A 108 0.04 -4.43 -5.41
N THR A 109 1.20 -3.94 -4.99
CA THR A 109 1.95 -2.94 -5.74
C THR A 109 3.44 -3.31 -5.82
N PRO A 110 3.94 -3.67 -7.03
CA PRO A 110 5.36 -3.77 -7.28
C PRO A 110 6.04 -2.42 -7.06
N TYR A 111 7.28 -2.44 -6.57
CA TYR A 111 8.03 -1.21 -6.32
C TYR A 111 9.53 -1.35 -6.64
N GLU A 112 10.16 -0.21 -6.87
CA GLU A 112 11.60 0.00 -6.85
C GLU A 112 11.98 0.97 -5.74
N PHE A 113 12.99 0.64 -4.97
CA PHE A 113 13.53 1.53 -3.96
C PHE A 113 14.85 2.14 -4.41
N TRP A 114 14.91 3.46 -4.41
CA TRP A 114 16.05 4.26 -4.80
C TRP A 114 16.58 5.04 -3.60
N PHE A 115 17.90 5.12 -3.45
CA PHE A 115 18.55 5.87 -2.39
C PHE A 115 19.66 6.75 -2.96
N ASN A 116 19.56 8.06 -2.74
CA ASN A 116 20.50 9.07 -3.30
C ASN A 116 20.67 8.98 -4.82
N GLY A 117 19.60 8.63 -5.52
CA GLY A 117 19.60 8.50 -6.99
C GLY A 117 20.11 7.15 -7.50
N GLU A 118 20.53 6.24 -6.62
CA GLU A 118 20.97 4.90 -6.99
C GLU A 118 19.91 3.85 -6.68
N PHE A 119 19.71 2.89 -7.61
CA PHE A 119 18.83 1.75 -7.39
C PHE A 119 19.37 0.89 -6.24
N SER A 120 18.53 0.60 -5.26
CA SER A 120 18.88 -0.20 -4.08
C SER A 120 18.31 -1.62 -4.14
N HIS A 121 17.02 -1.74 -4.36
CA HIS A 121 16.29 -3.01 -4.41
C HIS A 121 14.89 -2.81 -5.01
N CYS A 122 14.25 -3.91 -5.33
CA CYS A 122 12.85 -3.95 -5.70
C CYS A 122 12.09 -4.96 -4.85
N GLY A 123 10.77 -4.94 -4.97
CA GLY A 123 9.91 -5.87 -4.30
C GLY A 123 8.44 -5.70 -4.67
N VAL A 124 7.62 -6.20 -3.80
CA VAL A 124 6.17 -5.99 -3.84
C VAL A 124 5.71 -5.66 -2.44
N ASN A 125 4.85 -4.66 -2.33
CA ASN A 125 4.06 -4.45 -1.13
C ASN A 125 2.68 -5.10 -1.31
N SER A 126 2.21 -5.78 -0.27
CA SER A 126 0.83 -6.25 -0.16
C SER A 126 0.19 -5.59 1.05
N PHE A 127 -0.86 -4.81 0.79
CA PHE A 127 -1.62 -4.11 1.81
C PHE A 127 -2.99 -4.75 1.99
N GLN A 128 -3.47 -4.77 3.25
CA GLN A 128 -4.88 -4.97 3.57
C GLN A 128 -5.39 -3.68 4.21
N LEU A 129 -6.56 -3.24 3.76
CA LEU A 129 -7.20 -2.04 4.27
C LEU A 129 -8.61 -2.37 4.78
N PHE A 130 -9.04 -1.58 5.74
CA PHE A 130 -10.38 -1.59 6.32
C PHE A 130 -11.03 -0.23 6.13
N ASN A 131 -12.28 -0.20 5.70
CA ASN A 131 -13.08 1.01 5.59
C ASN A 131 -13.70 1.34 6.94
N ASP A 132 -13.12 2.30 7.65
CA ASP A 132 -13.62 2.82 8.90
C ASP A 132 -14.53 4.03 8.62
N ASN A 133 -15.83 3.77 8.49
CA ASN A 133 -16.85 4.81 8.27
C ASN A 133 -16.53 5.77 7.10
N GLY A 134 -16.11 5.21 5.97
CA GLY A 134 -15.78 5.96 4.76
C GLY A 134 -14.30 6.35 4.64
N GLN A 135 -13.47 6.03 5.64
CA GLN A 135 -12.02 6.25 5.63
C GLN A 135 -11.28 4.92 5.53
N TRP A 136 -10.53 4.73 4.45
CA TRP A 136 -9.69 3.55 4.30
C TRP A 136 -8.44 3.64 5.16
N LYS A 137 -8.23 2.64 6.03
CA LYS A 137 -7.08 2.51 6.94
C LYS A 137 -6.30 1.24 6.64
N ILE A 138 -5.00 1.37 6.50
CA ILE A 138 -4.08 0.24 6.35
C ILE A 138 -4.00 -0.51 7.69
N ILE A 139 -4.38 -1.79 7.69
CA ILE A 139 -4.36 -2.66 8.87
C ILE A 139 -3.24 -3.70 8.81
N TYR A 140 -2.74 -3.99 7.62
CA TYR A 140 -1.66 -4.95 7.39
C TYR A 140 -0.80 -4.53 6.20
N LEU A 141 0.51 -4.63 6.35
CA LEU A 141 1.49 -4.44 5.29
C LEU A 141 2.54 -5.54 5.38
N ILE A 142 2.75 -6.25 4.28
CA ILE A 142 3.89 -7.14 4.11
C ILE A 142 4.62 -6.80 2.81
N ASP A 143 5.96 -6.76 2.88
CA ASP A 143 6.79 -6.53 1.70
C ASP A 143 7.76 -7.68 1.44
N THR A 144 8.19 -7.78 0.19
CA THR A 144 9.35 -8.57 -0.22
C THR A 144 10.48 -7.65 -0.65
N ARG A 145 11.75 -8.12 -0.52
CA ARG A 145 12.93 -7.36 -0.96
C ARG A 145 13.91 -8.25 -1.69
N ARG A 146 14.33 -7.82 -2.89
CA ARG A 146 15.31 -8.52 -3.72
C ARG A 146 16.17 -7.53 -4.53
N LYS A 147 17.35 -7.95 -4.95
CA LYS A 147 18.25 -7.14 -5.79
C LYS A 147 18.35 -7.64 -7.24
N SER A 148 17.70 -8.76 -7.53
CA SER A 148 17.66 -9.39 -8.86
C SER A 148 16.26 -9.81 -9.22
N GLY A 149 15.96 -9.98 -10.51
CA GLY A 149 14.62 -10.29 -11.01
C GLY A 149 13.64 -9.16 -10.76
N CYS A 150 14.10 -7.92 -10.75
CA CYS A 150 13.27 -6.72 -10.80
C CYS A 150 12.70 -6.60 -12.22
N GLN A 151 11.52 -6.01 -12.37
CA GLN A 151 10.97 -5.73 -13.70
C GLN A 151 11.85 -4.64 -14.34
N ASP A 152 12.29 -4.91 -15.55
CA ASP A 152 12.93 -3.93 -16.43
C ASP A 152 11.85 -3.05 -17.06
#